data_85b0605a141c874d9b8fad8a5310d97a
#
_entry.id   85b0605a141c874d9b8fad8a5310d97a
#
_cell.length_a   1.000
_cell.length_b   1.000
_cell.length_c   1.000
_cell.angle_alpha   90.00
_cell.angle_beta   90.00
_cell.angle_gamma   90.00
#
_symmetry.space_group_name_H-M   'P 1'
#
loop_
_entity.id
_entity.type
_entity.pdbx_description
1 polymer ?
#
loop_
_entity_poly.entity_id
_entity_poly.type
_entity_poly.pdbx_seq_one_letter_code
_entity_poly.pdbx_strand_id
1 'polypeptide(L)'
;MNFAFYMLMPTMPVYLVEELGISTSEVGMVLSSYTIGLLCVRPFSGYLVDCFSRKPLYVFAFTIFACLFAGYWFAMTVYTIMAVRFIQGGFMGLTSVSGNTITIDVIPSKRRGEGMGFYGLTINLAMSLAPLVAVGLYDRHGFFWIIGVALVIALVGIGSVGLIRYPKREKVPRPAFSLDRFILVKALPAALAYLLVAIPYGMLLSFVVLYGKEIEVPDPGYFFIFMAIVVVTARLISGRLVDHGKIHV
;
A
#
# COMPACT_ATOMS: atom_id res chain seq x y z
N MET A 1 -1.60 -5.98 5.75
CA MET A 1 -2.17 -5.11 4.70
C MET A 1 -1.16 -4.80 3.60
N ASN A 2 -0.11 -4.02 3.88
CA ASN A 2 0.87 -3.62 2.85
C ASN A 2 1.51 -4.80 2.12
N PHE A 3 1.89 -5.86 2.83
CA PHE A 3 2.48 -7.05 2.22
C PHE A 3 1.54 -7.68 1.17
N ALA A 4 0.27 -7.91 1.52
CA ALA A 4 -0.73 -8.44 0.60
C ALA A 4 -0.93 -7.54 -0.64
N PHE A 5 -0.91 -6.23 -0.46
CA PHE A 5 -1.00 -5.28 -1.56
C PHE A 5 0.22 -5.34 -2.50
N TYR A 6 1.43 -5.33 -1.93
CA TYR A 6 2.66 -5.34 -2.73
C TYR A 6 2.92 -6.68 -3.46
N MET A 7 2.30 -7.78 -3.03
CA MET A 7 2.32 -9.01 -3.80
C MET A 7 1.65 -8.86 -5.18
N LEU A 8 0.57 -8.08 -5.26
CA LEU A 8 -0.16 -7.91 -6.52
C LEU A 8 0.49 -6.93 -7.50
N MET A 9 1.37 -6.05 -7.01
CA MET A 9 1.94 -5.00 -7.85
C MET A 9 2.69 -5.53 -9.08
N PRO A 10 3.67 -6.43 -8.95
CA PRO A 10 4.41 -6.95 -10.10
C PRO A 10 3.68 -8.08 -10.84
N THR A 11 2.80 -8.82 -10.17
CA THR A 11 2.19 -10.03 -10.72
C THR A 11 0.88 -9.76 -11.46
N MET A 12 0.15 -8.70 -11.08
CA MET A 12 -1.08 -8.30 -11.77
C MET A 12 -0.83 -7.91 -13.24
N PRO A 13 0.17 -7.06 -13.59
CA PRO A 13 0.48 -6.76 -14.99
C PRO A 13 0.81 -8.01 -15.80
N VAL A 14 1.59 -8.93 -15.23
CA VAL A 14 1.96 -10.20 -15.87
C VAL A 14 0.72 -11.04 -16.15
N TYR A 15 -0.14 -11.23 -15.16
CA TYR A 15 -1.41 -11.95 -15.29
C TYR A 15 -2.31 -11.36 -16.38
N LEU A 16 -2.44 -10.03 -16.42
CA LEU A 16 -3.29 -9.33 -17.37
C LEU A 16 -2.80 -9.51 -18.81
N VAL A 17 -1.48 -9.49 -19.03
CA VAL A 17 -0.88 -9.66 -20.36
C VAL A 17 -0.83 -11.12 -20.77
N GLU A 18 -0.28 -12.00 -19.92
CA GLU A 18 -0.03 -13.40 -20.27
C GLU A 18 -1.28 -14.26 -20.29
N GLU A 19 -2.19 -14.10 -19.32
CA GLU A 19 -3.36 -14.97 -19.19
C GLU A 19 -4.63 -14.37 -19.82
N LEU A 20 -4.81 -13.03 -19.77
CA LEU A 20 -5.97 -12.37 -20.34
C LEU A 20 -5.72 -11.73 -21.71
N GLY A 21 -4.47 -11.70 -22.19
CA GLY A 21 -4.11 -11.15 -23.51
C GLY A 21 -4.37 -9.65 -23.65
N ILE A 22 -4.34 -8.91 -22.53
CA ILE A 22 -4.69 -7.49 -22.49
C ILE A 22 -3.49 -6.64 -22.93
N SER A 23 -3.74 -5.56 -23.66
CA SER A 23 -2.69 -4.63 -24.09
C SER A 23 -2.05 -3.90 -22.88
N THR A 24 -0.78 -3.54 -22.99
CA THR A 24 -0.04 -2.82 -21.94
C THR A 24 -0.72 -1.50 -21.56
N SER A 25 -1.41 -0.85 -22.50
CA SER A 25 -2.18 0.37 -22.24
C SER A 25 -3.37 0.10 -21.31
N GLU A 26 -4.11 -0.99 -21.54
CA GLU A 26 -5.24 -1.38 -20.68
C GLU A 26 -4.77 -1.83 -19.29
N VAL A 27 -3.60 -2.47 -19.18
CA VAL A 27 -2.95 -2.77 -17.89
C VAL A 27 -2.76 -1.49 -17.09
N GLY A 28 -2.27 -0.42 -17.73
CA GLY A 28 -2.14 0.90 -17.09
C GLY A 28 -3.48 1.42 -16.55
N MET A 29 -4.58 1.25 -17.28
CA MET A 29 -5.92 1.64 -16.83
C MET A 29 -6.38 0.83 -15.61
N VAL A 30 -6.17 -0.49 -15.63
CA VAL A 30 -6.50 -1.37 -14.50
C VAL A 30 -5.73 -0.96 -13.24
N LEU A 31 -4.42 -0.71 -13.35
CA LEU A 31 -3.61 -0.28 -12.20
C LEU A 31 -4.02 1.10 -11.70
N SER A 32 -4.31 2.03 -12.62
CA SER A 32 -4.75 3.39 -12.28
C SER A 32 -6.09 3.42 -11.57
N SER A 33 -7.02 2.49 -11.88
CA SER A 33 -8.33 2.43 -11.24
C SER A 33 -8.22 2.30 -9.71
N TYR A 34 -7.27 1.52 -9.22
CA TYR A 34 -6.96 1.43 -7.78
C TYR A 34 -6.55 2.77 -7.19
N THR A 35 -5.64 3.47 -7.85
CA THR A 35 -5.15 4.78 -7.39
C THR A 35 -6.25 5.83 -7.40
N ILE A 36 -7.11 5.81 -8.43
CA ILE A 36 -8.27 6.71 -8.51
C ILE A 36 -9.21 6.44 -7.32
N GLY A 37 -9.55 5.17 -7.05
CA GLY A 37 -10.38 4.78 -5.89
C GLY A 37 -9.79 5.28 -4.56
N LEU A 38 -8.47 5.12 -4.38
CA LEU A 38 -7.75 5.60 -3.20
C LEU A 38 -7.84 7.13 -3.09
N LEU A 39 -7.61 7.86 -4.17
CA LEU A 39 -7.66 9.33 -4.19
C LEU A 39 -9.07 9.86 -3.94
N CYS A 40 -10.11 9.21 -4.45
CA CYS A 40 -11.50 9.59 -4.21
C CYS A 40 -11.88 9.52 -2.72
N VAL A 41 -11.41 8.51 -2.01
CA VAL A 41 -11.78 8.28 -0.60
C VAL A 41 -10.85 8.99 0.38
N ARG A 42 -9.59 9.24 0.00
CA ARG A 42 -8.56 9.78 0.90
C ARG A 42 -8.91 11.14 1.52
N PRO A 43 -9.51 12.12 0.84
CA PRO A 43 -9.93 13.38 1.45
C PRO A 43 -10.95 13.17 2.58
N PHE A 44 -11.86 12.22 2.41
CA PHE A 44 -12.90 11.93 3.39
C PHE A 44 -12.41 11.04 4.54
N SER A 45 -11.31 10.31 4.35
CA SER A 45 -10.77 9.38 5.33
C SER A 45 -10.41 10.05 6.65
N GLY A 46 -9.83 11.27 6.59
CA GLY A 46 -9.52 12.06 7.79
C GLY A 46 -10.77 12.39 8.60
N TYR A 47 -11.81 12.89 7.93
CA TYR A 47 -13.11 13.19 8.56
C TYR A 47 -13.74 11.95 9.18
N LEU A 48 -13.76 10.81 8.47
CA LEU A 48 -14.28 9.55 8.97
C LEU A 48 -13.54 9.07 10.22
N VAL A 49 -12.21 9.18 10.25
CA VAL A 49 -11.36 8.79 11.39
C VAL A 49 -11.60 9.69 12.61
N ASP A 50 -11.99 10.94 12.39
CA ASP A 50 -12.35 11.86 13.48
C ASP A 50 -13.78 11.67 13.98
N CYS A 51 -14.73 11.27 13.11
CA CYS A 51 -16.13 11.06 13.44
C CYS A 51 -16.42 9.70 14.06
N PHE A 52 -15.68 8.67 13.67
CA PHE A 52 -15.92 7.29 14.11
C PHE A 52 -14.80 6.78 15.04
N SER A 53 -15.11 5.72 15.79
CA SER A 53 -14.11 5.02 16.60
C SER A 53 -13.05 4.41 15.69
N ARG A 54 -11.79 4.81 15.86
CA ARG A 54 -10.67 4.52 14.95
C ARG A 54 -10.41 3.03 14.74
N LYS A 55 -10.36 2.24 15.83
CA LYS A 55 -10.11 0.79 15.75
C LYS A 55 -11.23 0.03 15.00
N PRO A 56 -12.53 0.19 15.31
CA PRO A 56 -13.61 -0.45 14.54
C PRO A 56 -13.62 -0.02 13.08
N LEU A 57 -13.40 1.26 12.79
CA LEU A 57 -13.33 1.78 11.42
C LEU A 57 -12.18 1.14 10.63
N TYR A 58 -11.00 1.02 11.26
CA TYR A 58 -9.85 0.35 10.67
C TYR A 58 -10.13 -1.12 10.36
N VAL A 59 -10.69 -1.86 11.34
CA VAL A 59 -11.03 -3.28 11.18
C VAL A 59 -12.06 -3.46 10.06
N PHE A 60 -13.11 -2.64 10.03
CA PHE A 60 -14.12 -2.66 8.98
C PHE A 60 -13.51 -2.45 7.59
N ALA A 61 -12.74 -1.36 7.43
CA ALA A 61 -12.12 -1.03 6.15
C ALA A 61 -11.10 -2.11 5.71
N PHE A 62 -10.31 -2.63 6.65
CA PHE A 62 -9.34 -3.67 6.36
C PHE A 62 -10.00 -5.01 6.01
N THR A 63 -11.14 -5.34 6.66
CA THR A 63 -11.90 -6.55 6.34
C THR A 63 -12.46 -6.49 4.92
N ILE A 64 -13.07 -5.36 4.51
CA ILE A 64 -13.55 -5.22 3.13
C ILE A 64 -12.38 -5.27 2.14
N PHE A 65 -11.27 -4.56 2.43
CA PHE A 65 -10.06 -4.63 1.62
C PHE A 65 -9.57 -6.08 1.44
N ALA A 66 -9.59 -6.90 2.50
CA ALA A 66 -9.21 -8.30 2.45
C ALA A 66 -10.21 -9.15 1.65
N CYS A 67 -11.51 -8.97 1.86
CA CYS A 67 -12.54 -9.70 1.12
C CYS A 67 -12.47 -9.43 -0.40
N LEU A 68 -12.04 -8.24 -0.80
CA LEU A 68 -11.87 -7.90 -2.21
C LEU A 68 -10.76 -8.69 -2.92
N PHE A 69 -9.82 -9.32 -2.17
CA PHE A 69 -8.92 -10.30 -2.79
C PHE A 69 -9.71 -11.51 -3.32
N ALA A 70 -10.71 -11.99 -2.59
CA ALA A 70 -11.58 -13.05 -3.10
C ALA A 70 -12.38 -12.60 -4.34
N GLY A 71 -12.64 -11.31 -4.49
CA GLY A 71 -13.29 -10.75 -5.67
C GLY A 71 -12.57 -11.04 -6.99
N TYR A 72 -11.23 -11.20 -6.96
CA TYR A 72 -10.47 -11.52 -8.17
C TYR A 72 -10.75 -12.93 -8.71
N TRP A 73 -11.21 -13.89 -7.90
CA TRP A 73 -11.61 -15.21 -8.39
C TRP A 73 -12.85 -15.16 -9.28
N PHE A 74 -13.68 -14.13 -9.13
CA PHE A 74 -14.90 -13.92 -9.90
C PHE A 74 -14.75 -12.87 -11.00
N ALA A 75 -13.64 -12.14 -11.01
CA ALA A 75 -13.38 -11.05 -11.94
C ALA A 75 -12.75 -11.59 -13.23
N MET A 76 -13.60 -11.99 -14.18
CA MET A 76 -13.18 -12.60 -15.46
C MET A 76 -13.01 -11.60 -16.60
N THR A 77 -13.32 -10.33 -16.41
CA THR A 77 -13.20 -9.29 -17.43
C THR A 77 -12.38 -8.11 -16.92
N VAL A 78 -11.76 -7.36 -17.83
CA VAL A 78 -10.99 -6.14 -17.51
C VAL A 78 -11.81 -5.17 -16.66
N TYR A 79 -13.08 -4.97 -17.02
CA TYR A 79 -13.97 -4.04 -16.32
C TYR A 79 -14.30 -4.50 -14.91
N THR A 80 -14.50 -5.81 -14.69
CA THR A 80 -14.74 -6.36 -13.35
C THR A 80 -13.48 -6.27 -12.48
N ILE A 81 -12.29 -6.51 -13.05
CA ILE A 81 -11.01 -6.31 -12.35
C ILE A 81 -10.82 -4.84 -11.99
N MET A 82 -11.11 -3.91 -12.91
CA MET A 82 -11.05 -2.46 -12.64
C MET A 82 -12.01 -2.05 -11.51
N ALA A 83 -13.23 -2.57 -11.49
CA ALA A 83 -14.20 -2.29 -10.43
C ALA A 83 -13.70 -2.80 -9.06
N VAL A 84 -13.23 -4.04 -8.98
CA VAL A 84 -12.63 -4.59 -7.75
C VAL A 84 -11.45 -3.74 -7.30
N ARG A 85 -10.55 -3.38 -8.21
CA ARG A 85 -9.39 -2.51 -7.96
C ARG A 85 -9.80 -1.14 -7.43
N PHE A 86 -10.77 -0.50 -8.07
CA PHE A 86 -11.27 0.82 -7.66
C PHE A 86 -11.81 0.79 -6.22
N ILE A 87 -12.67 -0.17 -5.91
CA ILE A 87 -13.25 -0.33 -4.57
C ILE A 87 -12.13 -0.66 -3.55
N GLN A 88 -11.23 -1.58 -3.89
CA GLN A 88 -10.10 -1.97 -3.05
C GLN A 88 -9.18 -0.77 -2.75
N GLY A 89 -8.93 0.09 -3.75
CA GLY A 89 -8.19 1.33 -3.58
C GLY A 89 -8.85 2.29 -2.57
N GLY A 90 -10.17 2.46 -2.66
CA GLY A 90 -10.93 3.28 -1.71
C GLY A 90 -10.77 2.80 -0.27
N PHE A 91 -10.95 1.50 -0.03
CA PHE A 91 -10.76 0.92 1.31
C PHE A 91 -9.30 0.94 1.77
N MET A 92 -8.32 0.84 0.86
CA MET A 92 -6.91 1.05 1.19
C MET A 92 -6.65 2.48 1.67
N GLY A 93 -7.25 3.49 1.01
CA GLY A 93 -7.16 4.89 1.42
C GLY A 93 -7.63 5.08 2.87
N LEU A 94 -8.80 4.56 3.20
CA LEU A 94 -9.36 4.64 4.55
C LEU A 94 -8.53 3.85 5.58
N THR A 95 -8.10 2.64 5.23
CA THR A 95 -7.30 1.77 6.10
C THR A 95 -5.93 2.38 6.39
N SER A 96 -5.28 2.99 5.40
CA SER A 96 -3.96 3.61 5.58
C SER A 96 -4.01 4.81 6.52
N VAL A 97 -5.01 5.69 6.36
CA VAL A 97 -5.19 6.88 7.22
C VAL A 97 -5.53 6.45 8.65
N SER A 98 -6.50 5.56 8.82
CA SER A 98 -6.88 5.07 10.15
C SER A 98 -5.77 4.29 10.84
N GLY A 99 -5.02 3.47 10.11
CA GLY A 99 -3.86 2.73 10.62
C GLY A 99 -2.74 3.66 11.11
N ASN A 100 -2.36 4.67 10.32
CA ASN A 100 -1.39 5.70 10.73
C ASN A 100 -1.85 6.42 12.00
N THR A 101 -3.12 6.78 12.07
CA THR A 101 -3.67 7.49 13.22
C THR A 101 -3.66 6.62 14.48
N ILE A 102 -4.06 5.34 14.37
CA ILE A 102 -4.00 4.38 15.49
C ILE A 102 -2.55 4.23 15.98
N THR A 103 -1.59 4.11 15.06
CA THR A 103 -0.17 3.97 15.38
C THR A 103 0.33 5.17 16.18
N ILE A 104 0.00 6.39 15.76
CA ILE A 104 0.37 7.62 16.48
C ILE A 104 -0.28 7.68 17.88
N ASP A 105 -1.52 7.21 18.03
CA ASP A 105 -2.22 7.24 19.31
C ASP A 105 -1.66 6.24 20.34
N VAL A 106 -1.21 5.08 19.85
CA VAL A 106 -0.69 4.00 20.71
C VAL A 106 0.74 4.28 21.17
N ILE A 107 1.52 5.02 20.36
CA ILE A 107 2.90 5.33 20.69
C ILE A 107 2.96 6.51 21.69
N PRO A 108 3.68 6.36 22.82
CA PRO A 108 3.90 7.45 23.76
C PRO A 108 4.52 8.68 23.08
N SER A 109 4.06 9.89 23.47
CA SER A 109 4.48 11.15 22.84
C SER A 109 6.01 11.35 22.79
N LYS A 110 6.71 10.89 23.82
CA LYS A 110 8.18 10.97 23.92
C LYS A 110 8.95 10.08 22.93
N ARG A 111 8.30 9.06 22.36
CA ARG A 111 8.91 8.06 21.46
C ARG A 111 8.21 7.99 20.11
N ARG A 112 7.43 9.00 19.73
CA ARG A 112 6.68 9.00 18.47
C ARG A 112 7.58 8.92 17.24
N GLY A 113 8.71 9.61 17.24
CA GLY A 113 9.67 9.57 16.14
C GLY A 113 10.22 8.17 15.90
N GLU A 114 10.69 7.53 16.98
CA GLU A 114 11.20 6.17 16.95
C GLU A 114 10.13 5.16 16.49
N GLY A 115 8.94 5.22 17.10
CA GLY A 115 7.85 4.30 16.76
C GLY A 115 7.34 4.46 15.32
N MET A 116 7.23 5.70 14.81
CA MET A 116 6.88 5.95 13.42
C MET A 116 8.00 5.51 12.46
N GLY A 117 9.26 5.58 12.89
CA GLY A 117 10.39 5.01 12.16
C GLY A 117 10.24 3.49 11.98
N PHE A 118 9.97 2.75 13.04
CA PHE A 118 9.69 1.30 12.97
C PHE A 118 8.46 0.99 12.11
N TYR A 119 7.38 1.76 12.24
CA TYR A 119 6.21 1.60 11.37
C TYR A 119 6.55 1.78 9.89
N GLY A 120 7.31 2.81 9.54
CA GLY A 120 7.81 3.02 8.18
C GLY A 120 8.72 1.89 7.69
N LEU A 121 9.55 1.32 8.57
CA LEU A 121 10.41 0.19 8.25
C LEU A 121 9.60 -1.05 7.86
N THR A 122 8.50 -1.34 8.56
CA THR A 122 7.62 -2.48 8.20
C THR A 122 6.99 -2.32 6.83
N ILE A 123 6.64 -1.09 6.42
CA ILE A 123 6.11 -0.80 5.09
C ILE A 123 7.18 -1.06 4.01
N ASN A 124 8.42 -0.61 4.24
CA ASN A 124 9.52 -0.81 3.30
C ASN A 124 9.89 -2.30 3.15
N LEU A 125 9.92 -3.04 4.27
CA LEU A 125 10.14 -4.49 4.23
C LEU A 125 9.05 -5.20 3.43
N ALA A 126 7.78 -4.82 3.65
CA ALA A 126 6.67 -5.37 2.87
C ALA A 126 6.83 -5.06 1.37
N MET A 127 7.23 -3.84 1.02
CA MET A 127 7.41 -3.39 -0.35
C MET A 127 8.55 -4.10 -1.09
N SER A 128 9.58 -4.51 -0.36
CA SER A 128 10.74 -5.22 -0.93
C SER A 128 10.55 -6.73 -0.97
N LEU A 129 10.00 -7.32 0.10
CA LEU A 129 9.89 -8.78 0.22
C LEU A 129 8.63 -9.36 -0.43
N ALA A 130 7.51 -8.62 -0.40
CA ALA A 130 6.27 -9.14 -0.95
C ALA A 130 6.32 -9.39 -2.46
N PRO A 131 6.90 -8.50 -3.31
CA PRO A 131 7.09 -8.77 -4.72
C PRO A 131 7.95 -10.00 -4.99
N LEU A 132 9.04 -10.17 -4.24
CA LEU A 132 9.93 -11.33 -4.39
C LEU A 132 9.18 -12.65 -4.15
N VAL A 133 8.43 -12.72 -3.04
CA VAL A 133 7.60 -13.90 -2.72
C VAL A 133 6.53 -14.11 -3.79
N ALA A 134 5.91 -13.02 -4.27
CA ALA A 134 4.83 -13.09 -5.24
C ALA A 134 5.32 -13.58 -6.61
N VAL A 135 6.47 -13.11 -7.10
CA VAL A 135 7.04 -13.58 -8.38
C VAL A 135 7.39 -15.06 -8.30
N GLY A 136 8.11 -15.50 -7.26
CA GLY A 136 8.44 -16.91 -7.09
C GLY A 136 7.21 -17.82 -6.92
N LEU A 137 6.11 -17.29 -6.37
CA LEU A 137 4.85 -18.02 -6.24
C LEU A 137 4.08 -18.05 -7.57
N TYR A 138 4.11 -16.95 -8.32
CA TYR A 138 3.48 -16.84 -9.64
C TYR A 138 4.06 -17.87 -10.62
N ASP A 139 5.39 -17.94 -10.72
CA ASP A 139 6.09 -18.83 -11.64
C ASP A 139 5.83 -20.33 -11.35
N ARG A 140 5.53 -20.67 -10.08
CA ARG A 140 5.28 -22.07 -9.68
C ARG A 140 3.81 -22.47 -9.71
N HIS A 141 2.91 -21.56 -9.34
CA HIS A 141 1.52 -21.90 -9.02
C HIS A 141 0.49 -20.99 -9.71
N GLY A 142 0.93 -19.90 -10.37
CA GLY A 142 0.06 -18.95 -11.05
C GLY A 142 -0.57 -17.90 -10.14
N PHE A 143 -1.37 -17.03 -10.75
CA PHE A 143 -1.90 -15.82 -10.13
C PHE A 143 -2.86 -16.09 -8.96
N PHE A 144 -3.73 -17.07 -9.08
CA PHE A 144 -4.77 -17.34 -8.07
C PHE A 144 -4.21 -17.82 -6.72
N TRP A 145 -3.04 -18.44 -6.71
CA TRP A 145 -2.34 -18.77 -5.47
C TRP A 145 -1.85 -17.53 -4.73
N ILE A 146 -1.42 -16.52 -5.48
CA ILE A 146 -1.02 -15.22 -4.89
C ILE A 146 -2.21 -14.56 -4.19
N ILE A 147 -3.38 -14.60 -4.83
CA ILE A 147 -4.63 -14.08 -4.24
C ILE A 147 -4.94 -14.82 -2.93
N GLY A 148 -4.85 -16.16 -2.92
CA GLY A 148 -5.08 -16.97 -1.72
C GLY A 148 -4.13 -16.62 -0.58
N VAL A 149 -2.83 -16.55 -0.87
CA VAL A 149 -1.80 -16.18 0.12
C VAL A 149 -2.00 -14.75 0.61
N ALA A 150 -2.28 -13.80 -0.27
CA ALA A 150 -2.56 -12.41 0.09
C ALA A 150 -3.79 -12.30 1.01
N LEU A 151 -4.85 -13.06 0.74
CA LEU A 151 -6.04 -13.14 1.58
C LEU A 151 -5.71 -13.69 2.97
N VAL A 152 -4.98 -14.80 3.06
CA VAL A 152 -4.57 -15.39 4.35
C VAL A 152 -3.73 -14.41 5.17
N ILE A 153 -2.75 -13.75 4.54
CA ILE A 153 -1.92 -12.74 5.20
C ILE A 153 -2.78 -11.56 5.70
N ALA A 154 -3.76 -11.13 4.90
CA ALA A 154 -4.67 -10.06 5.30
C ALA A 154 -5.55 -10.48 6.49
N LEU A 155 -6.09 -11.70 6.49
CA LEU A 155 -6.88 -12.24 7.61
C LEU A 155 -6.07 -12.38 8.90
N VAL A 156 -4.84 -12.87 8.83
CA VAL A 156 -3.90 -12.89 9.96
C VAL A 156 -3.63 -11.47 10.46
N GLY A 157 -3.46 -10.53 9.54
CA GLY A 157 -3.31 -9.11 9.87
C GLY A 157 -4.52 -8.54 10.61
N ILE A 158 -5.74 -8.85 10.19
CA ILE A 158 -6.98 -8.43 10.86
C ILE A 158 -7.05 -9.05 12.26
N GLY A 159 -6.77 -10.34 12.40
CA GLY A 159 -6.73 -11.02 13.69
C GLY A 159 -5.75 -10.38 14.68
N SER A 160 -4.56 -9.98 14.20
CA SER A 160 -3.55 -9.31 15.01
C SER A 160 -4.00 -7.94 15.54
N VAL A 161 -4.88 -7.23 14.83
CA VAL A 161 -5.45 -5.96 15.28
C VAL A 161 -6.33 -6.16 16.54
N GLY A 162 -6.93 -7.34 16.70
CA GLY A 162 -7.66 -7.72 17.90
C GLY A 162 -6.82 -7.59 19.17
N LEU A 163 -5.52 -7.93 19.08
CA LEU A 163 -4.55 -7.91 20.19
C LEU A 163 -4.15 -6.49 20.63
N ILE A 164 -4.38 -5.48 19.78
CA ILE A 164 -4.03 -4.09 20.11
C ILE A 164 -4.98 -3.55 21.17
N ARG A 165 -4.44 -3.25 22.33
CA ARG A 165 -5.16 -2.52 23.40
C ARG A 165 -5.22 -1.05 23.01
N TYR A 166 -6.36 -0.62 22.49
CA TYR A 166 -6.58 0.77 22.09
C TYR A 166 -7.20 1.56 23.26
N PRO A 167 -6.61 2.68 23.69
CA PRO A 167 -7.16 3.46 24.78
C PRO A 167 -8.53 4.03 24.41
N LYS A 168 -9.48 4.00 25.36
CA LYS A 168 -10.77 4.67 25.16
C LYS A 168 -10.51 6.18 25.01
N ARG A 169 -10.86 6.72 23.86
CA ARG A 169 -10.77 8.15 23.60
C ARG A 169 -12.06 8.82 24.10
N GLU A 170 -11.93 9.97 24.73
CA GLU A 170 -13.06 10.85 24.98
C GLU A 170 -13.68 11.29 23.65
N LYS A 171 -15.02 11.35 23.62
CA LYS A 171 -15.73 11.81 22.42
C LYS A 171 -15.40 13.28 22.20
N VAL A 172 -14.54 13.56 21.25
CA VAL A 172 -14.29 14.93 20.79
C VAL A 172 -15.49 15.40 19.98
N PRO A 173 -15.96 16.66 20.15
CA PRO A 173 -17.01 17.23 19.31
C PRO A 173 -16.68 17.01 17.84
N ARG A 174 -17.68 16.61 17.04
CA ARG A 174 -17.48 16.37 15.60
C ARG A 174 -16.98 17.66 14.95
N PRO A 175 -15.83 17.64 14.27
CA PRO A 175 -15.32 18.82 13.60
C PRO A 175 -16.29 19.25 12.49
N ALA A 176 -16.52 20.55 12.36
CA ALA A 176 -17.29 21.07 11.23
C ALA A 176 -16.59 20.70 9.90
N PHE A 177 -17.39 20.34 8.91
CA PHE A 177 -16.90 20.09 7.56
C PHE A 177 -16.40 21.40 6.96
N SER A 178 -15.11 21.48 6.63
CA SER A 178 -14.48 22.65 6.01
C SER A 178 -13.55 22.20 4.89
N LEU A 179 -13.70 22.79 3.71
CA LEU A 179 -12.89 22.48 2.53
C LEU A 179 -11.42 22.85 2.71
N ASP A 180 -11.10 23.86 3.52
CA ASP A 180 -9.73 24.28 3.81
C ASP A 180 -8.87 23.22 4.52
N ARG A 181 -9.52 22.17 5.06
CA ARG A 181 -8.83 21.04 5.71
C ARG A 181 -8.36 19.97 4.73
N PHE A 182 -8.82 20.01 3.48
CA PHE A 182 -8.49 18.98 2.49
C PHE A 182 -7.19 19.24 1.75
N ILE A 183 -6.79 20.53 1.59
CA ILE A 183 -5.62 20.91 0.81
C ILE A 183 -4.73 21.85 1.62
N LEU A 184 -3.57 21.38 2.02
CA LEU A 184 -2.53 22.22 2.62
C LEU A 184 -1.68 22.85 1.49
N VAL A 185 -2.08 24.04 1.02
CA VAL A 185 -1.44 24.74 -0.12
C VAL A 185 0.07 24.92 0.10
N LYS A 186 0.51 25.16 1.34
CA LYS A 186 1.94 25.30 1.70
C LYS A 186 2.77 24.05 1.46
N ALA A 187 2.15 22.86 1.42
CA ALA A 187 2.83 21.60 1.16
C ALA A 187 2.89 21.23 -0.34
N LEU A 188 2.24 22.00 -1.21
CA LEU A 188 2.13 21.70 -2.64
C LEU A 188 3.49 21.59 -3.35
N PRO A 189 4.49 22.47 -3.13
CA PRO A 189 5.80 22.35 -3.77
C PRO A 189 6.52 21.05 -3.40
N ALA A 190 6.50 20.69 -2.11
CA ALA A 190 7.09 19.44 -1.63
C ALA A 190 6.35 18.22 -2.17
N ALA A 191 5.02 18.28 -2.28
CA ALA A 191 4.20 17.22 -2.85
C ALA A 191 4.50 17.01 -4.34
N LEU A 192 4.69 18.09 -5.11
CA LEU A 192 5.08 18.02 -6.53
C LEU A 192 6.48 17.41 -6.71
N ALA A 193 7.45 17.82 -5.92
CA ALA A 193 8.79 17.22 -5.95
C ALA A 193 8.74 15.73 -5.64
N TYR A 194 7.96 15.33 -4.64
CA TYR A 194 7.77 13.91 -4.31
C TYR A 194 7.05 13.14 -5.43
N LEU A 195 6.06 13.76 -6.08
CA LEU A 195 5.34 13.17 -7.21
C LEU A 195 6.29 12.81 -8.35
N LEU A 196 7.20 13.72 -8.72
CA LEU A 196 8.18 13.48 -9.80
C LEU A 196 9.09 12.27 -9.50
N VAL A 197 9.44 12.04 -8.25
CA VAL A 197 10.23 10.87 -7.82
C VAL A 197 9.35 9.61 -7.73
N ALA A 198 8.11 9.76 -7.29
CA ALA A 198 7.21 8.63 -7.09
C ALA A 198 6.73 7.99 -8.39
N ILE A 199 6.61 8.75 -9.50
CA ILE A 199 6.18 8.24 -10.80
C ILE A 199 7.13 7.13 -11.31
N PRO A 200 8.44 7.37 -11.54
CA PRO A 200 9.34 6.33 -12.03
C PRO A 200 9.46 5.16 -11.04
N TYR A 201 9.41 5.45 -9.75
CA TYR A 201 9.44 4.42 -8.72
C TYR A 201 8.21 3.48 -8.79
N GLY A 202 7.01 4.04 -8.99
CA GLY A 202 5.79 3.24 -9.18
C GLY A 202 5.82 2.41 -10.46
N MET A 203 6.37 2.95 -11.54
CA MET A 203 6.56 2.22 -12.80
C MET A 203 7.50 1.03 -12.61
N LEU A 204 8.62 1.21 -11.94
CA LEU A 204 9.55 0.11 -11.64
C LEU A 204 8.88 -1.00 -10.83
N LEU A 205 8.17 -0.66 -9.77
CA LEU A 205 7.48 -1.66 -8.92
C LEU A 205 6.43 -2.46 -9.68
N SER A 206 5.75 -1.85 -10.65
CA SER A 206 4.63 -2.48 -11.36
C SER A 206 5.07 -3.25 -12.60
N PHE A 207 6.03 -2.73 -13.35
CA PHE A 207 6.32 -3.22 -14.70
C PHE A 207 7.69 -3.89 -14.85
N VAL A 208 8.57 -3.83 -13.84
CA VAL A 208 9.93 -4.39 -13.95
C VAL A 208 9.95 -5.89 -14.27
N VAL A 209 9.01 -6.66 -13.72
CA VAL A 209 8.91 -8.10 -13.98
C VAL A 209 8.41 -8.36 -15.40
N LEU A 210 7.35 -7.63 -15.80
CA LEU A 210 6.82 -7.74 -17.17
C LEU A 210 7.88 -7.38 -18.20
N TYR A 211 8.59 -6.27 -18.02
CA TYR A 211 9.68 -5.85 -18.91
C TYR A 211 10.85 -6.83 -18.89
N GLY A 212 11.21 -7.36 -17.71
CA GLY A 212 12.26 -8.37 -17.58
C GLY A 212 11.94 -9.65 -18.36
N LYS A 213 10.68 -10.08 -18.38
CA LYS A 213 10.22 -11.22 -19.21
C LYS A 213 10.27 -10.89 -20.69
N GLU A 214 9.90 -9.67 -21.10
CA GLU A 214 9.94 -9.23 -22.51
C GLU A 214 11.37 -9.23 -23.08
N ILE A 215 12.37 -8.88 -22.26
CA ILE A 215 13.80 -8.89 -22.65
C ILE A 215 14.51 -10.20 -22.26
N GLU A 216 13.76 -11.26 -21.96
CA GLU A 216 14.24 -12.61 -21.67
C GLU A 216 15.24 -12.70 -20.50
N VAL A 217 15.09 -11.87 -19.47
CA VAL A 217 15.87 -11.99 -18.22
C VAL A 217 15.45 -13.27 -17.49
N PRO A 218 16.37 -14.19 -17.14
CA PRO A 218 16.02 -15.48 -16.56
C PRO A 218 15.16 -15.38 -15.27
N ASP A 219 15.49 -14.44 -14.39
CA ASP A 219 14.83 -14.25 -13.10
C ASP A 219 14.63 -12.76 -12.77
N PRO A 220 13.62 -12.09 -13.35
CA PRO A 220 13.38 -10.67 -13.10
C PRO A 220 13.03 -10.36 -11.63
N GLY A 221 12.66 -11.36 -10.83
CA GLY A 221 12.41 -11.24 -9.40
C GLY A 221 13.64 -10.82 -8.59
N TYR A 222 14.85 -11.10 -9.05
CA TYR A 222 16.11 -10.67 -8.37
C TYR A 222 16.22 -9.14 -8.21
N PHE A 223 15.57 -8.37 -9.09
CA PHE A 223 15.47 -6.92 -8.92
C PHE A 223 15.01 -6.54 -7.50
N PHE A 224 14.01 -7.22 -6.96
CA PHE A 224 13.46 -6.91 -5.63
C PHE A 224 14.42 -7.26 -4.49
N ILE A 225 15.30 -8.25 -4.68
CA ILE A 225 16.36 -8.57 -3.70
C ILE A 225 17.35 -7.40 -3.62
N PHE A 226 17.86 -6.96 -4.77
CA PHE A 226 18.80 -5.83 -4.81
C PHE A 226 18.14 -4.55 -4.29
N MET A 227 16.88 -4.30 -4.66
CA MET A 227 16.12 -3.17 -4.15
C MET A 227 15.97 -3.24 -2.62
N ALA A 228 15.69 -4.42 -2.04
CA ALA A 228 15.59 -4.60 -0.60
C ALA A 228 16.91 -4.24 0.11
N ILE A 229 18.03 -4.74 -0.39
CA ILE A 229 19.37 -4.45 0.17
C ILE A 229 19.66 -2.95 0.15
N VAL A 230 19.42 -2.30 -1.01
CA VAL A 230 19.66 -0.86 -1.17
C VAL A 230 18.76 -0.04 -0.26
N VAL A 231 17.46 -0.35 -0.17
CA VAL A 231 16.50 0.37 0.68
C VAL A 231 16.87 0.23 2.16
N VAL A 232 17.23 -0.96 2.63
CA VAL A 232 17.65 -1.19 4.02
C VAL A 232 18.93 -0.41 4.31
N THR A 233 19.92 -0.50 3.43
CA THR A 233 21.21 0.21 3.58
C THR A 233 21.02 1.72 3.60
N ALA A 234 20.25 2.26 2.66
CA ALA A 234 19.94 3.69 2.60
C ALA A 234 19.21 4.17 3.87
N ARG A 235 18.30 3.37 4.43
CA ARG A 235 17.60 3.68 5.68
C ARG A 235 18.53 3.73 6.88
N LEU A 236 19.45 2.78 6.98
CA LEU A 236 20.43 2.75 8.08
C LEU A 236 21.37 3.95 8.02
N ILE A 237 21.80 4.34 6.81
CA ILE A 237 22.66 5.50 6.61
C ILE A 237 21.90 6.81 6.87
N SER A 238 20.71 6.97 6.28
CA SER A 238 19.91 8.20 6.43
C SER A 238 19.47 8.42 7.88
N GLY A 239 19.11 7.36 8.62
CA GLY A 239 18.77 7.46 10.03
C GLY A 239 19.92 8.04 10.84
N ARG A 240 21.15 7.54 10.66
CA ARG A 240 22.34 8.06 11.33
C ARG A 240 22.67 9.50 10.96
N LEU A 241 22.47 9.89 9.69
CA LEU A 241 22.72 11.27 9.23
C LEU A 241 21.74 12.27 9.86
N VAL A 242 20.46 11.89 9.97
CA VAL A 242 19.42 12.72 10.61
C VAL A 242 19.71 12.87 12.11
N ASP A 243 20.08 11.79 12.79
CA ASP A 243 20.40 11.81 14.24
C ASP A 243 21.61 12.70 14.54
N HIS A 244 22.54 12.87 13.60
CA HIS A 244 23.69 13.77 13.71
C HIS A 244 23.40 15.21 13.23
N GLY A 245 22.13 15.56 13.02
CA GLY A 245 21.71 16.92 12.64
C GLY A 245 22.01 17.32 11.19
N LYS A 246 22.46 16.40 10.34
CA LYS A 246 22.76 16.65 8.92
C LYS A 246 21.49 16.48 8.07
N ILE A 247 20.50 17.33 8.33
CA ILE A 247 19.17 17.25 7.65
C ILE A 247 19.22 17.80 6.21
N HIS A 248 20.29 18.47 5.80
CA HIS A 248 20.42 19.15 4.51
C HIS A 248 21.45 18.49 3.55
N VAL A 249 21.75 17.22 3.75
CA VAL A 249 22.63 16.44 2.83
C VAL A 249 21.80 15.55 1.92
#